data_2c49f959ae51ce54e0585d0d18602b6d
#
_entry.id   2c49f959ae51ce54e0585d0d18602b6d
#
_cell.length_a   1.000
_cell.length_b   1.000
_cell.length_c   1.000
_cell.angle_alpha   90.00
_cell.angle_beta   90.00
_cell.angle_gamma   90.00
#
_symmetry.space_group_name_H-M   'P 1'
#
loop_
_entity.id
_entity.type
_entity.pdbx_description
1 polymer ?
#
loop_
_entity_poly.entity_id
_entity_poly.type
_entity_poly.pdbx_seq_one_letter_code
_entity_poly.pdbx_strand_id
1 'polypeptide(L)'
;AVSYIPLCYDPDDFTFLIRHEALGHAFAKLADENSTEANGQIPSSLVSDIKDKEKYGWWSNIDFTSDPSAIKWARFVSDQRYSSERIDVYKGGWGYWTGIWTPTWRSIMKGNSDEFNAPSREAIWKRVMSLSNGPGWTPTYEAFVEYDLGITEQ
;
A
#
# COMPACT_ATOMS: atom_id res chain seq x y z
N ALA A 1 -2.74 16.33 5.98
CA ALA A 1 -3.86 15.67 5.28
C ALA A 1 -5.12 15.77 6.13
N VAL A 2 -6.27 15.78 5.49
CA VAL A 2 -7.58 15.79 6.16
C VAL A 2 -8.33 14.58 5.62
N SER A 3 -8.85 13.75 6.54
CA SER A 3 -9.71 12.62 6.20
C SER A 3 -11.14 12.94 6.63
N TYR A 4 -12.09 12.68 5.76
CA TYR A 4 -13.52 12.79 6.05
C TYR A 4 -14.08 11.40 6.28
N ILE A 5 -14.52 11.12 7.50
CA ILE A 5 -15.03 9.80 7.90
C ILE A 5 -16.48 9.97 8.32
N PRO A 6 -17.45 9.39 7.59
CA PRO A 6 -18.85 9.45 7.98
C PRO A 6 -19.11 8.61 9.23
N LEU A 7 -19.86 9.16 10.17
CA LEU A 7 -20.20 8.53 11.46
C LEU A 7 -21.46 7.64 11.41
N CYS A 8 -21.96 7.35 10.22
CA CYS A 8 -23.23 6.63 10.04
C CYS A 8 -23.08 5.12 9.83
N TYR A 9 -21.90 4.58 10.09
CA TYR A 9 -21.59 3.18 9.90
C TYR A 9 -21.67 2.36 11.21
N ASP A 10 -21.79 1.05 11.06
CA ASP A 10 -21.58 0.10 12.13
C ASP A 10 -20.19 0.30 12.76
N PRO A 11 -20.00 0.08 14.08
CA PRO A 11 -18.71 0.25 14.74
C PRO A 11 -17.57 -0.54 14.10
N ASP A 12 -17.83 -1.74 13.56
CA ASP A 12 -16.81 -2.54 12.88
C ASP A 12 -16.42 -1.90 11.55
N ASP A 13 -17.41 -1.49 10.75
CA ASP A 13 -17.18 -0.74 9.50
C ASP A 13 -16.42 0.56 9.75
N PHE A 14 -16.75 1.27 10.85
CA PHE A 14 -16.07 2.50 11.21
C PHE A 14 -14.60 2.29 11.55
N THR A 15 -14.26 1.20 12.21
CA THR A 15 -12.87 0.85 12.53
C THR A 15 -12.07 0.60 11.24
N PHE A 16 -12.62 -0.15 10.29
CA PHE A 16 -11.96 -0.36 9.00
C PHE A 16 -11.83 0.94 8.21
N LEU A 17 -12.86 1.76 8.19
CA LEU A 17 -12.86 3.03 7.47
C LEU A 17 -11.81 4.01 8.03
N ILE A 18 -11.66 4.12 9.35
CA ILE A 18 -10.59 4.92 9.97
C ILE A 18 -9.21 4.40 9.53
N ARG A 19 -9.00 3.10 9.53
CA ARG A 19 -7.73 2.51 9.11
C ARG A 19 -7.44 2.79 7.64
N HIS A 20 -8.42 2.63 6.78
CA HIS A 20 -8.31 2.92 5.34
C HIS A 20 -8.00 4.41 5.10
N GLU A 21 -8.86 5.31 5.56
CA GLU A 21 -8.80 6.73 5.26
C GLU A 21 -7.69 7.46 6.03
N ALA A 22 -7.67 7.31 7.37
CA ALA A 22 -6.74 8.06 8.18
C ALA A 22 -5.33 7.45 8.18
N LEU A 23 -5.20 6.14 8.37
CA LEU A 23 -3.91 5.49 8.40
C LEU A 23 -3.37 5.24 6.98
N GLY A 24 -4.18 4.67 6.08
CA GLY A 24 -3.78 4.37 4.72
C GLY A 24 -3.54 5.64 3.89
N HIS A 25 -4.58 6.38 3.57
CA HIS A 25 -4.46 7.55 2.69
C HIS A 25 -3.80 8.75 3.36
N ALA A 26 -4.29 9.19 4.52
CA ALA A 26 -3.83 10.44 5.09
C ALA A 26 -2.43 10.34 5.70
N PHE A 27 -2.12 9.29 6.43
CA PHE A 27 -0.84 9.12 7.10
C PHE A 27 0.21 8.47 6.19
N ALA A 28 -0.02 7.25 5.73
CA ALA A 28 0.96 6.47 4.99
C ALA A 28 1.02 6.79 3.48
N LYS A 29 0.09 7.60 2.96
CA LYS A 29 0.03 7.99 1.54
C LYS A 29 -0.14 6.80 0.60
N LEU A 30 -0.89 5.80 1.03
CA LEU A 30 -1.26 4.67 0.18
C LEU A 30 -2.32 5.08 -0.84
N ALA A 31 -2.33 4.39 -1.96
CA ALA A 31 -3.36 4.50 -2.98
C ALA A 31 -4.53 3.53 -2.70
N ASP A 32 -5.69 3.82 -3.27
CA ASP A 32 -6.74 2.82 -3.41
C ASP A 32 -6.28 1.67 -4.31
N GLU A 33 -6.47 0.45 -3.85
CA GLU A 33 -6.19 -0.77 -4.60
C GLU A 33 -7.42 -1.32 -5.32
N ASN A 34 -8.59 -0.72 -5.11
CA ASN A 34 -9.82 -1.09 -5.79
C ASN A 34 -9.79 -0.74 -7.28
N SER A 35 -10.60 -1.44 -8.06
CA SER A 35 -10.71 -1.22 -9.51
C SER A 35 -12.06 -1.69 -10.04
N THR A 36 -12.49 -1.11 -11.15
CA THR A 36 -13.66 -1.56 -11.88
C THR A 36 -13.37 -1.67 -13.38
N GLU A 37 -13.89 -2.72 -14.01
CA GLU A 37 -13.76 -2.93 -15.45
C GLU A 37 -14.34 -1.76 -16.27
N ALA A 38 -15.39 -1.13 -15.77
CA ALA A 38 -16.06 -0.01 -16.41
C ALA A 38 -15.14 1.20 -16.66
N ASN A 39 -14.10 1.39 -15.82
CA ASN A 39 -13.18 2.51 -15.98
C ASN A 39 -12.02 2.22 -16.95
N GLY A 40 -11.85 0.97 -17.40
CA GLY A 40 -10.87 0.59 -18.40
C GLY A 40 -9.41 0.94 -18.06
N GLN A 41 -8.75 1.60 -19.01
CA GLN A 41 -7.33 1.96 -18.92
C GLN A 41 -7.12 3.25 -18.13
N ILE A 42 -6.14 3.26 -17.20
CA ILE A 42 -5.73 4.48 -16.51
C ILE A 42 -5.16 5.51 -17.52
N PRO A 43 -5.60 6.80 -17.48
CA PRO A 43 -5.08 7.83 -18.37
C PRO A 43 -3.59 8.10 -18.16
N SER A 44 -2.85 8.30 -19.25
CA SER A 44 -1.41 8.58 -19.19
C SER A 44 -1.05 9.87 -18.44
N SER A 45 -1.91 10.88 -18.49
CA SER A 45 -1.75 12.11 -17.71
C SER A 45 -1.80 11.83 -16.21
N LEU A 46 -2.74 10.99 -15.76
CA LEU A 46 -2.83 10.60 -14.35
C LEU A 46 -1.63 9.75 -13.90
N VAL A 47 -1.15 8.84 -14.77
CA VAL A 47 0.09 8.09 -14.51
C VAL A 47 1.28 9.04 -14.31
N SER A 48 1.40 10.08 -15.15
CA SER A 48 2.46 11.09 -15.02
C SER A 48 2.37 11.83 -13.69
N ASP A 49 1.16 12.29 -13.32
CA ASP A 49 0.93 13.01 -12.08
C ASP A 49 1.23 12.15 -10.83
N ILE A 50 0.92 10.85 -10.90
CA ILE A 50 1.24 9.91 -9.83
C ILE A 50 2.75 9.73 -9.72
N LYS A 51 3.44 9.45 -10.85
CA LYS A 51 4.89 9.25 -10.86
C LYS A 51 5.66 10.48 -10.35
N ASP A 52 5.21 11.66 -10.63
CA ASP A 52 5.83 12.91 -10.13
C ASP A 52 5.84 13.01 -8.59
N LYS A 53 4.92 12.32 -7.93
CA LYS A 53 4.80 12.33 -6.46
C LYS A 53 5.45 11.14 -5.78
N GLU A 54 5.86 10.12 -6.54
CA GLU A 54 6.59 8.95 -6.01
C GLU A 54 7.91 9.35 -5.32
N LYS A 55 8.55 10.43 -5.76
CA LYS A 55 9.73 11.02 -5.11
C LYS A 55 9.50 11.43 -3.63
N TYR A 56 8.25 11.58 -3.22
CA TYR A 56 7.87 11.85 -1.83
C TYR A 56 7.53 10.58 -1.04
N GLY A 57 7.72 9.40 -1.63
CA GLY A 57 7.36 8.11 -1.05
C GLY A 57 5.86 7.80 -1.07
N TRP A 58 5.07 8.52 -1.91
CA TRP A 58 3.64 8.30 -2.01
C TRP A 58 3.33 7.11 -2.91
N TRP A 59 2.20 6.43 -2.61
CA TRP A 59 1.58 5.37 -3.43
C TRP A 59 2.50 4.18 -3.73
N SER A 60 3.23 3.76 -2.69
CA SER A 60 4.14 2.61 -2.78
C SER A 60 3.43 1.26 -3.01
N ASN A 61 2.12 1.22 -2.79
CA ASN A 61 1.27 0.03 -2.95
C ASN A 61 0.61 -0.11 -4.34
N ILE A 62 0.99 0.72 -5.29
CA ILE A 62 0.59 0.59 -6.70
C ILE A 62 1.79 0.73 -7.63
N ASP A 63 1.72 0.14 -8.82
CA ASP A 63 2.75 0.27 -9.86
C ASP A 63 2.13 0.30 -11.26
N PHE A 64 2.91 0.72 -12.26
CA PHE A 64 2.51 0.84 -13.66
C PHE A 64 3.21 -0.17 -14.57
N THR A 65 3.97 -1.10 -14.00
CA THR A 65 4.54 -2.26 -14.69
C THR A 65 3.94 -3.54 -14.15
N SER A 66 3.81 -4.55 -15.00
CA SER A 66 3.43 -5.92 -14.63
C SER A 66 4.63 -6.85 -14.48
N ASP A 67 5.84 -6.35 -14.60
CA ASP A 67 7.05 -7.13 -14.41
C ASP A 67 7.30 -7.37 -12.91
N PRO A 68 7.18 -8.61 -12.43
CA PRO A 68 7.33 -8.92 -11.01
C PRO A 68 8.74 -8.63 -10.48
N SER A 69 9.74 -8.48 -11.34
CA SER A 69 11.10 -8.11 -10.95
C SER A 69 11.32 -6.60 -10.85
N ALA A 70 10.45 -5.79 -11.44
CA ALA A 70 10.58 -4.34 -11.55
C ALA A 70 9.55 -3.54 -10.72
N ILE A 71 8.53 -4.19 -10.18
CA ILE A 71 7.52 -3.55 -9.32
C ILE A 71 8.11 -3.10 -7.98
N LYS A 72 7.51 -2.09 -7.37
CA LYS A 72 7.97 -1.51 -6.09
C LYS A 72 8.08 -2.52 -4.95
N TRP A 73 7.27 -3.56 -4.96
CA TRP A 73 7.23 -4.62 -3.94
C TRP A 73 7.88 -5.95 -4.41
N ALA A 74 8.75 -5.93 -5.44
CA ALA A 74 9.40 -7.13 -6.01
C ALA A 74 10.09 -8.02 -4.95
N ARG A 75 10.71 -7.40 -3.94
CA ARG A 75 11.37 -8.12 -2.84
C ARG A 75 10.41 -9.00 -2.03
N PHE A 76 9.16 -8.58 -1.85
CA PHE A 76 8.15 -9.38 -1.14
C PHE A 76 7.68 -10.59 -1.97
N VAL A 77 7.63 -10.47 -3.30
CA VAL A 77 7.23 -11.57 -4.19
C VAL A 77 8.18 -12.76 -4.07
N SER A 78 9.47 -12.51 -3.88
CA SER A 78 10.49 -13.55 -3.73
C SER A 78 10.74 -14.02 -2.30
N ASP A 79 10.22 -13.30 -1.31
CA ASP A 79 10.47 -13.59 0.11
C ASP A 79 9.50 -14.65 0.65
N GLN A 80 10.03 -15.84 0.94
CA GLN A 80 9.23 -16.95 1.46
C GLN A 80 8.57 -16.66 2.81
N ARG A 81 9.06 -15.70 3.58
CA ARG A 81 8.48 -15.27 4.85
C ARG A 81 7.07 -14.68 4.67
N TYR A 82 6.77 -14.15 3.48
CA TYR A 82 5.46 -13.57 3.10
C TYR A 82 4.63 -14.46 2.17
N SER A 83 5.01 -15.72 1.97
CA SER A 83 4.33 -16.64 1.05
C SER A 83 2.83 -16.83 1.35
N SER A 84 2.42 -16.74 2.62
CA SER A 84 1.02 -16.84 3.03
C SER A 84 0.16 -15.67 2.55
N GLU A 85 0.73 -14.50 2.33
CA GLU A 85 0.01 -13.30 1.85
C GLU A 85 -0.23 -13.31 0.34
N ARG A 86 0.41 -14.22 -0.39
CA ARG A 86 0.29 -14.35 -1.86
C ARG A 86 0.54 -13.03 -2.57
N ILE A 87 1.61 -12.35 -2.17
CA ILE A 87 2.03 -11.09 -2.79
C ILE A 87 2.53 -11.40 -4.20
N ASP A 88 1.96 -10.70 -5.18
CA ASP A 88 2.28 -10.87 -6.61
C ASP A 88 1.88 -9.60 -7.37
N VAL A 89 1.62 -9.68 -8.65
CA VAL A 89 1.21 -8.60 -9.54
C VAL A 89 -0.26 -8.76 -9.91
N TYR A 90 -1.14 -8.08 -9.20
CA TYR A 90 -2.57 -8.14 -9.46
C TYR A 90 -3.02 -6.94 -10.27
N LYS A 91 -3.76 -7.22 -11.33
CA LYS A 91 -4.29 -6.23 -12.25
C LYS A 91 -5.33 -5.34 -11.57
N GLY A 92 -5.24 -4.03 -11.83
CA GLY A 92 -6.18 -3.01 -11.38
C GLY A 92 -5.72 -2.26 -10.14
N GLY A 93 -6.25 -1.07 -9.95
CA GLY A 93 -5.99 -0.14 -8.84
C GLY A 93 -6.42 1.26 -9.19
N TRP A 94 -6.49 2.17 -8.20
CA TRP A 94 -6.90 3.56 -8.39
C TRP A 94 -8.24 3.72 -9.14
N GLY A 95 -9.15 2.77 -8.97
CA GLY A 95 -10.42 2.72 -9.68
C GLY A 95 -10.33 2.19 -11.12
N TYR A 96 -9.15 2.02 -11.71
CA TYR A 96 -8.96 1.59 -13.11
C TYR A 96 -8.65 0.10 -13.21
N TRP A 97 -9.06 -0.53 -14.33
CA TRP A 97 -8.91 -1.96 -14.56
C TRP A 97 -7.57 -2.34 -15.20
N THR A 98 -7.00 -1.48 -16.06
CA THR A 98 -5.77 -1.79 -16.81
C THR A 98 -4.73 -0.68 -16.69
N GLY A 99 -3.44 -1.06 -16.86
CA GLY A 99 -2.30 -0.14 -16.82
C GLY A 99 -1.83 0.23 -15.43
N ILE A 100 -2.36 -0.44 -14.40
CA ILE A 100 -2.00 -0.27 -13.00
C ILE A 100 -2.14 -1.62 -12.29
N TRP A 101 -1.29 -1.87 -11.31
CA TRP A 101 -1.20 -3.12 -10.57
C TRP A 101 -1.05 -2.88 -9.08
N THR A 102 -1.48 -3.88 -8.28
CA THR A 102 -1.50 -3.89 -6.82
C THR A 102 -0.85 -5.16 -6.26
N PRO A 103 -0.38 -5.16 -4.99
CA PRO A 103 0.41 -6.26 -4.43
C PRO A 103 -0.39 -7.53 -4.14
N THR A 104 -1.68 -7.40 -3.81
CA THR A 104 -2.49 -8.53 -3.37
C THR A 104 -3.90 -8.47 -3.97
N TRP A 105 -4.53 -9.64 -4.02
CA TRP A 105 -5.93 -9.72 -4.44
C TRP A 105 -6.88 -9.04 -3.43
N ARG A 106 -6.56 -9.07 -2.15
CA ARG A 106 -7.35 -8.48 -1.05
C ARG A 106 -6.46 -7.67 -0.13
N SER A 107 -6.94 -6.51 0.28
CA SER A 107 -6.33 -5.65 1.31
C SER A 107 -7.34 -4.64 1.81
N ILE A 108 -7.06 -3.99 2.93
CA ILE A 108 -7.90 -2.89 3.43
C ILE A 108 -7.95 -1.72 2.44
N MET A 109 -6.90 -1.50 1.63
CA MET A 109 -6.88 -0.48 0.58
C MET A 109 -7.69 -0.84 -0.67
N LYS A 110 -8.20 -2.07 -0.75
CA LYS A 110 -9.09 -2.54 -1.82
C LYS A 110 -10.55 -2.62 -1.36
N GLY A 111 -10.78 -2.82 -0.08
CA GLY A 111 -12.10 -2.87 0.57
C GLY A 111 -11.92 -2.65 2.07
N ASN A 112 -13.01 -2.51 2.82
CA ASN A 112 -12.97 -2.13 4.23
C ASN A 112 -13.00 -3.32 5.21
N SER A 113 -12.76 -4.54 4.75
CA SER A 113 -12.95 -5.77 5.55
C SER A 113 -11.68 -6.60 5.75
N ASP A 114 -10.57 -6.16 5.19
CA ASP A 114 -9.29 -6.88 5.24
C ASP A 114 -8.24 -6.13 6.07
N GLU A 115 -7.03 -6.70 6.16
CA GLU A 115 -5.86 -6.08 6.76
C GLU A 115 -4.99 -5.39 5.70
N PHE A 116 -4.04 -4.56 6.14
CA PHE A 116 -3.00 -4.07 5.24
C PHE A 116 -2.10 -5.22 4.78
N ASN A 117 -1.82 -5.30 3.47
CA ASN A 117 -0.79 -6.19 2.96
C ASN A 117 0.62 -5.74 3.37
N ALA A 118 1.63 -6.63 3.31
CA ALA A 118 2.97 -6.34 3.78
C ALA A 118 3.63 -5.10 3.13
N PRO A 119 3.52 -4.84 1.81
CA PRO A 119 4.00 -3.60 1.20
C PRO A 119 3.35 -2.34 1.79
N SER A 120 2.06 -2.39 2.13
CA SER A 120 1.35 -1.29 2.79
C SER A 120 1.80 -1.11 4.24
N ARG A 121 1.99 -2.21 4.99
CA ARG A 121 2.53 -2.17 6.36
C ARG A 121 3.94 -1.60 6.39
N GLU A 122 4.78 -1.94 5.41
CA GLU A 122 6.11 -1.34 5.26
C GLU A 122 6.06 0.18 5.05
N ALA A 123 5.15 0.68 4.22
CA ALA A 123 4.97 2.11 4.03
C ALA A 123 4.56 2.83 5.32
N ILE A 124 3.64 2.23 6.09
CA ILE A 124 3.22 2.73 7.40
C ILE A 124 4.41 2.76 8.36
N TRP A 125 5.13 1.64 8.48
CA TRP A 125 6.30 1.52 9.34
C TRP A 125 7.39 2.54 8.99
N LYS A 126 7.73 2.67 7.71
CA LYS A 126 8.70 3.68 7.25
C LYS A 126 8.28 5.09 7.64
N ARG A 127 6.99 5.40 7.52
CA ARG A 127 6.47 6.71 7.89
C ARG A 127 6.60 6.97 9.40
N VAL A 128 6.23 5.99 10.24
CA VAL A 128 6.37 6.07 11.69
C VAL A 128 7.84 6.27 12.09
N MET A 129 8.71 5.40 11.57
CA MET A 129 10.13 5.38 11.93
C MET A 129 10.86 6.65 11.44
N SER A 130 10.51 7.17 10.26
CA SER A 130 11.07 8.44 9.78
C SER A 130 10.72 9.62 10.68
N LEU A 131 9.49 9.65 11.21
CA LEU A 131 9.05 10.71 12.12
C LEU A 131 9.70 10.56 13.51
N SER A 132 9.93 9.35 13.97
CA SER A 132 10.53 9.06 15.28
C SER A 132 12.04 9.29 15.31
N ASN A 133 12.74 8.90 14.24
CA ASN A 133 14.21 8.90 14.21
C ASN A 133 14.81 10.13 13.49
N GLY A 134 13.98 10.90 12.81
CA GLY A 134 14.41 12.12 12.12
C GLY A 134 15.13 11.87 10.78
N PRO A 135 15.67 12.94 10.16
CA PRO A 135 16.08 12.95 8.74
C PRO A 135 17.33 12.13 8.42
N GLY A 136 18.06 11.64 9.41
CA GLY A 136 19.24 10.78 9.21
C GLY A 136 18.94 9.29 9.19
N TRP A 137 17.69 8.91 9.47
CA TRP A 137 17.33 7.50 9.52
C TRP A 137 17.10 6.92 8.12
N THR A 138 17.68 5.74 7.87
CA THR A 138 17.52 5.02 6.60
C THR A 138 16.84 3.68 6.83
N PRO A 139 15.66 3.43 6.25
CA PRO A 139 14.97 2.16 6.38
C PRO A 139 15.70 1.04 5.62
N THR A 140 15.81 -0.13 6.23
CA THR A 140 16.21 -1.35 5.54
C THR A 140 15.03 -2.31 5.45
N TYR A 141 15.05 -3.16 4.44
CA TYR A 141 14.01 -4.17 4.28
C TYR A 141 14.01 -5.17 5.44
N GLU A 142 15.18 -5.64 5.84
CA GLU A 142 15.32 -6.62 6.94
C GLU A 142 14.82 -6.04 8.27
N ALA A 143 15.12 -4.80 8.60
CA ALA A 143 14.59 -4.16 9.81
C ALA A 143 13.06 -4.06 9.80
N PHE A 144 12.45 -3.88 8.64
CA PHE A 144 10.99 -3.97 8.52
C PHE A 144 10.51 -5.40 8.75
N VAL A 145 11.13 -6.39 8.12
CA VAL A 145 10.75 -7.81 8.26
C VAL A 145 10.83 -8.27 9.71
N GLU A 146 11.91 -7.94 10.40
CA GLU A 146 12.07 -8.22 11.84
C GLU A 146 10.93 -7.63 12.67
N TYR A 147 10.60 -6.38 12.42
CA TYR A 147 9.48 -5.70 13.07
C TYR A 147 8.12 -6.36 12.75
N ASP A 148 7.85 -6.61 11.47
CA ASP A 148 6.54 -7.07 10.98
C ASP A 148 6.22 -8.50 11.41
N LEU A 149 7.23 -9.35 11.45
CA LEU A 149 7.10 -10.75 11.86
C LEU A 149 7.37 -10.99 13.36
N GLY A 150 7.69 -9.94 14.13
CA GLY A 150 8.01 -10.06 15.55
C GLY A 150 9.27 -10.88 15.83
N ILE A 151 10.22 -10.89 14.88
CA ILE A 151 11.51 -11.57 15.04
C ILE A 151 12.39 -10.66 15.88
N THR A 152 12.41 -10.87 17.18
CA THR A 152 13.41 -10.27 18.08
C THR A 152 14.68 -11.11 18.01
N GLU A 153 15.81 -10.49 17.71
CA GLU A 153 17.12 -11.15 17.92
C GLU A 153 17.20 -11.58 19.39
N GLN A 154 17.43 -12.89 19.62
CA GLN A 154 17.71 -13.46 20.94
C GLN A 154 19.19 -13.29 21.28
#